data_05c8aae2e7f2f0c9de5fef488ae4effe
#
_entry.id   05c8aae2e7f2f0c9de5fef488ae4effe
#
_cell.length_a   1.000
_cell.length_b   1.000
_cell.length_c   1.000
_cell.angle_alpha   90.00
_cell.angle_beta   90.00
_cell.angle_gamma   90.00
#
_symmetry.space_group_name_H-M   'P 1'
#
loop_
_entity.id
_entity.type
_entity.pdbx_description
1 polymer ?
#
loop_
_entity_poly.entity_id
_entity_poly.type
_entity_poly.pdbx_seq_one_letter_code
_entity_poly.pdbx_strand_id
1 'polypeptide(L)'
;MRKSILTLSLAVLMGSFGANANPAEGKTRVEMGINESNLLAADQNRYTYKNMQEFMKTKNVDSGASTPILLSYAEQQLGDVHFLHQGKAMTLQGMLEKHRADAFVVLKDGKIVHEQYFDGQTERTQHQMMSVTKSFTGIIAATLVAEGKLKRQVQISEYIPELKGSAFGDASVGKVMDMSNNVKYSEKYEDPNAEVFQHMKTIGFAPMENDYNGPKTIHEFLSTLNKEGSRQHGEEFHYISANTDVVAWLIERVEGKPFNVVLSERIWSKLGMDRDAFIIVDDEGTALASGGLNATARDLAKFGQMLVSQGKNLVGEQVLPKEAIQSTQNGGDVDAFEKGGYGAKGEVFEGWSYRNQFWHTNNSNQAYTALGIFGQWIYVDPTENVVIVRQASAPTSINDVWDGEMLSAIDAIISQLHQQ
;
A
#
# COMPACT_ATOMS: atom_id res chain seq x y z
N MET A 1 -10.11 33.01 -68.10
CA MET A 1 -9.22 32.61 -66.99
C MET A 1 -10.09 32.25 -65.77
N ARG A 2 -10.36 30.95 -65.61
CA ARG A 2 -11.09 30.44 -64.46
C ARG A 2 -10.08 29.83 -63.49
N LYS A 3 -9.98 30.33 -62.25
CA LYS A 3 -9.18 29.77 -61.17
C LYS A 3 -9.99 28.66 -60.50
N SER A 4 -9.48 27.46 -60.58
CA SER A 4 -10.02 26.29 -59.84
C SER A 4 -9.43 26.35 -58.41
N ILE A 5 -10.31 26.36 -57.40
CA ILE A 5 -9.98 26.22 -56.01
C ILE A 5 -10.06 24.72 -55.70
N LEU A 6 -8.92 24.13 -55.34
CA LEU A 6 -8.84 22.75 -54.82
C LEU A 6 -9.20 22.78 -53.34
N THR A 7 -10.33 22.21 -52.97
CA THR A 7 -10.72 21.97 -51.58
C THR A 7 -10.12 20.63 -51.12
N LEU A 8 -9.15 20.70 -50.22
CA LEU A 8 -8.57 19.53 -49.57
C LEU A 8 -9.50 19.12 -48.40
N SER A 9 -10.22 18.01 -48.57
CA SER A 9 -11.04 17.42 -47.52
C SER A 9 -10.13 16.60 -46.58
N LEU A 10 -9.93 17.08 -45.38
CA LEU A 10 -9.24 16.37 -44.30
C LEU A 10 -10.24 15.37 -43.69
N ALA A 11 -10.16 14.10 -44.05
CA ALA A 11 -10.92 13.04 -43.39
C ALA A 11 -10.28 12.73 -42.04
N VAL A 12 -10.91 13.22 -40.97
CA VAL A 12 -10.58 12.80 -39.60
C VAL A 12 -11.15 11.40 -39.42
N LEU A 13 -10.29 10.39 -39.39
CA LEU A 13 -10.64 9.07 -38.89
C LEU A 13 -10.88 9.18 -37.38
N MET A 14 -12.12 9.31 -36.96
CA MET A 14 -12.51 9.02 -35.59
C MET A 14 -12.50 7.50 -35.43
N GLY A 15 -11.40 6.98 -34.93
CA GLY A 15 -11.35 5.64 -34.36
C GLY A 15 -12.29 5.62 -33.16
N SER A 16 -13.40 4.90 -33.29
CA SER A 16 -14.27 4.59 -32.14
C SER A 16 -13.50 3.69 -31.20
N PHE A 17 -12.85 4.29 -30.19
CA PHE A 17 -12.50 3.60 -28.97
C PHE A 17 -13.84 3.21 -28.32
N GLY A 18 -14.22 1.95 -28.45
CA GLY A 18 -15.30 1.38 -27.68
C GLY A 18 -14.90 1.50 -26.20
N ALA A 19 -15.42 2.51 -25.52
CA ALA A 19 -15.42 2.52 -24.08
C ALA A 19 -16.14 1.25 -23.64
N ASN A 20 -15.42 0.30 -23.07
CA ASN A 20 -16.03 -0.79 -22.33
C ASN A 20 -16.76 -0.12 -21.15
N ALA A 21 -18.08 0.06 -21.30
CA ALA A 21 -18.91 0.61 -20.25
C ALA A 21 -18.73 -0.27 -19.02
N ASN A 22 -18.34 0.35 -17.90
CA ASN A 22 -18.28 -0.32 -16.61
C ASN A 22 -19.66 -0.94 -16.33
N PRO A 23 -19.79 -2.28 -16.15
CA PRO A 23 -21.10 -2.93 -15.93
C PRO A 23 -21.87 -2.39 -14.72
N ALA A 24 -21.18 -1.66 -13.80
CA ALA A 24 -21.77 -1.03 -12.63
C ALA A 24 -22.25 0.41 -12.87
N GLU A 25 -21.98 0.99 -14.06
CA GLU A 25 -22.32 2.39 -14.35
C GLU A 25 -23.85 2.60 -14.27
N GLY A 26 -24.27 3.48 -13.35
CA GLY A 26 -25.68 3.80 -13.12
C GLY A 26 -26.45 2.84 -12.20
N LYS A 27 -25.83 1.79 -11.65
CA LYS A 27 -26.46 0.90 -10.67
C LYS A 27 -26.17 1.37 -9.24
N THR A 28 -27.18 1.25 -8.37
CA THR A 28 -26.97 1.45 -6.93
C THR A 28 -26.27 0.22 -6.31
N ARG A 29 -25.64 0.41 -5.12
CA ARG A 29 -25.03 -0.69 -4.36
C ARG A 29 -26.02 -1.84 -4.08
N VAL A 30 -27.30 -1.52 -3.88
CA VAL A 30 -28.37 -2.53 -3.66
C VAL A 30 -28.62 -3.35 -4.90
N GLU A 31 -28.67 -2.72 -6.08
CA GLU A 31 -28.85 -3.42 -7.36
C GLU A 31 -27.64 -4.28 -7.73
N MET A 32 -26.46 -3.94 -7.20
CA MET A 32 -25.24 -4.75 -7.34
C MET A 32 -25.14 -5.85 -6.28
N GLY A 33 -26.04 -5.88 -5.29
CA GLY A 33 -26.00 -6.84 -4.18
C GLY A 33 -24.81 -6.63 -3.23
N ILE A 34 -24.23 -5.42 -3.17
CA ILE A 34 -23.06 -5.12 -2.34
C ILE A 34 -23.50 -4.78 -0.92
N ASN A 35 -22.88 -5.43 0.06
CA ASN A 35 -23.07 -5.22 1.49
C ASN A 35 -21.77 -5.46 2.26
N GLU A 36 -21.77 -5.24 3.56
CA GLU A 36 -20.60 -5.37 4.44
C GLU A 36 -19.91 -6.74 4.39
N SER A 37 -20.66 -7.81 4.07
CA SER A 37 -20.10 -9.17 4.03
C SER A 37 -19.38 -9.52 2.72
N ASN A 38 -19.52 -8.72 1.68
CA ASN A 38 -18.97 -9.02 0.36
C ASN A 38 -18.17 -7.88 -0.29
N LEU A 39 -17.86 -6.81 0.44
CA LEU A 39 -17.07 -5.67 -0.08
C LEU A 39 -15.73 -6.09 -0.71
N LEU A 40 -15.11 -7.15 -0.18
CA LEU A 40 -13.82 -7.66 -0.64
C LEU A 40 -13.95 -8.87 -1.58
N ALA A 41 -15.17 -9.33 -1.86
CA ALA A 41 -15.40 -10.49 -2.71
C ALA A 41 -14.95 -10.23 -4.16
N ALA A 42 -14.48 -11.27 -4.83
CA ALA A 42 -13.85 -11.22 -6.16
C ALA A 42 -14.73 -10.61 -7.27
N ASP A 43 -16.04 -10.72 -7.15
CA ASP A 43 -17.02 -10.19 -8.10
C ASP A 43 -17.46 -8.75 -7.79
N GLN A 44 -17.10 -8.24 -6.59
CA GLN A 44 -17.44 -6.89 -6.11
C GLN A 44 -16.23 -5.97 -5.97
N ASN A 45 -15.05 -6.52 -5.60
CA ASN A 45 -13.89 -5.73 -5.20
C ASN A 45 -13.40 -4.77 -6.30
N ARG A 46 -13.58 -5.11 -7.57
CA ARG A 46 -13.21 -4.22 -8.69
C ARG A 46 -14.01 -2.92 -8.71
N TYR A 47 -15.25 -2.95 -8.23
CA TYR A 47 -16.06 -1.75 -8.05
C TYR A 47 -15.76 -1.08 -6.69
N THR A 48 -15.80 -1.86 -5.60
CA THR A 48 -15.73 -1.29 -4.24
C THR A 48 -14.41 -0.60 -3.97
N TYR A 49 -13.29 -1.10 -4.51
CA TYR A 49 -11.96 -0.50 -4.30
C TYR A 49 -11.80 0.88 -4.93
N LYS A 50 -12.56 1.16 -5.98
CA LYS A 50 -12.61 2.49 -6.62
C LYS A 50 -13.66 3.41 -6.03
N ASN A 51 -14.55 2.89 -5.16
CA ASN A 51 -15.71 3.60 -4.62
C ASN A 51 -15.87 3.37 -3.11
N MET A 52 -14.79 3.17 -2.37
CA MET A 52 -14.81 2.76 -0.97
C MET A 52 -15.59 3.73 -0.06
N GLN A 53 -15.62 5.03 -0.39
CA GLN A 53 -16.39 6.03 0.35
C GLN A 53 -17.91 5.84 0.30
N GLU A 54 -18.43 5.06 -0.65
CA GLU A 54 -19.86 4.73 -0.67
C GLU A 54 -20.25 3.71 0.40
N PHE A 55 -19.27 2.99 0.96
CA PHE A 55 -19.48 1.84 1.84
C PHE A 55 -18.94 2.05 3.23
N MET A 56 -17.87 2.82 3.39
CA MET A 56 -17.09 2.91 4.61
C MET A 56 -17.05 4.34 5.15
N LYS A 57 -16.96 4.47 6.48
CA LYS A 57 -16.63 5.75 7.12
C LYS A 57 -15.18 6.10 6.82
N THR A 58 -14.93 7.34 6.42
CA THR A 58 -13.60 7.80 6.03
C THR A 58 -13.28 9.17 6.59
N LYS A 59 -11.99 9.47 6.71
CA LYS A 59 -11.48 10.84 6.94
C LYS A 59 -10.56 11.23 5.79
N ASN A 60 -10.62 12.50 5.42
CA ASN A 60 -9.78 13.08 4.39
C ASN A 60 -8.32 13.13 4.84
N VAL A 61 -7.41 12.94 3.89
CA VAL A 61 -5.97 13.20 3.98
C VAL A 61 -5.68 14.30 2.97
N ASP A 62 -5.62 15.53 3.47
CA ASP A 62 -5.56 16.75 2.68
C ASP A 62 -4.21 16.87 1.94
N SER A 63 -4.26 17.16 0.64
CA SER A 63 -3.10 17.45 -0.20
C SER A 63 -2.55 18.88 0.00
N GLY A 64 -3.22 19.68 0.81
CA GLY A 64 -2.84 21.05 1.11
C GLY A 64 -3.28 22.05 0.02
N ALA A 65 -3.03 23.31 0.27
CA ALA A 65 -3.38 24.41 -0.63
C ALA A 65 -2.34 24.64 -1.73
N SER A 66 -1.25 23.87 -1.76
CA SER A 66 -0.18 24.01 -2.76
C SER A 66 -0.61 23.48 -4.14
N THR A 67 -0.07 24.08 -5.19
CA THR A 67 -0.25 23.56 -6.56
C THR A 67 0.38 22.17 -6.65
N PRO A 68 -0.29 21.16 -7.23
CA PRO A 68 0.29 19.85 -7.44
C PRO A 68 1.60 19.91 -8.23
N ILE A 69 2.59 19.11 -7.82
CA ILE A 69 3.83 18.93 -8.57
C ILE A 69 3.57 17.81 -9.59
N LEU A 70 3.45 18.19 -10.85
CA LEU A 70 3.11 17.25 -11.91
C LEU A 70 4.27 16.32 -12.25
N LEU A 71 3.99 15.04 -12.40
CA LEU A 71 4.91 14.08 -12.97
C LEU A 71 5.06 14.36 -14.48
N SER A 72 6.28 14.49 -14.95
CA SER A 72 6.56 14.58 -16.37
C SER A 72 6.70 13.18 -16.99
N TYR A 73 6.49 13.09 -18.30
CA TYR A 73 6.75 11.87 -19.06
C TYR A 73 8.19 11.86 -19.58
N ALA A 74 8.80 10.68 -19.60
CA ALA A 74 10.01 10.47 -20.40
C ALA A 74 9.61 10.28 -21.87
N GLU A 75 10.51 10.67 -22.81
CA GLU A 75 10.32 10.36 -24.24
C GLU A 75 10.35 8.83 -24.47
N GLN A 76 11.11 8.11 -23.65
CA GLN A 76 11.18 6.67 -23.65
C GLN A 76 9.96 6.09 -22.92
N GLN A 77 9.22 5.23 -23.61
CA GLN A 77 8.16 4.43 -23.01
C GLN A 77 8.58 2.96 -23.02
N LEU A 78 8.17 2.23 -21.98
CA LEU A 78 8.26 0.77 -22.00
C LEU A 78 7.34 0.26 -23.10
N GLY A 79 7.91 -0.39 -24.11
CA GLY A 79 7.14 -1.09 -25.11
C GLY A 79 6.56 -2.40 -24.55
N ASP A 80 6.33 -3.37 -25.43
CA ASP A 80 5.92 -4.70 -25.01
C ASP A 80 7.05 -5.38 -24.22
N VAL A 81 6.92 -5.44 -22.89
CA VAL A 81 7.87 -6.17 -22.03
C VAL A 81 7.50 -7.64 -22.06
N HIS A 82 8.47 -8.46 -22.48
CA HIS A 82 8.39 -9.94 -22.46
C HIS A 82 9.32 -10.49 -21.39
N PHE A 83 8.87 -11.49 -20.66
CA PHE A 83 9.67 -12.14 -19.62
C PHE A 83 9.37 -13.63 -19.50
N LEU A 84 10.23 -14.33 -18.79
CA LEU A 84 10.05 -15.73 -18.43
C LEU A 84 9.77 -15.82 -16.93
N HIS A 85 8.73 -16.53 -16.55
CA HIS A 85 8.52 -16.95 -15.17
C HIS A 85 8.42 -18.48 -15.13
N GLN A 86 9.32 -19.13 -14.39
CA GLN A 86 9.38 -20.60 -14.29
C GLN A 86 9.36 -21.31 -15.67
N GLY A 87 10.07 -20.76 -16.65
CA GLY A 87 10.14 -21.29 -18.01
C GLY A 87 8.94 -20.98 -18.92
N LYS A 88 7.96 -20.24 -18.43
CA LYS A 88 6.77 -19.82 -19.17
C LYS A 88 6.95 -18.40 -19.72
N ALA A 89 6.78 -18.24 -21.02
CA ALA A 89 6.82 -16.91 -21.65
C ALA A 89 5.56 -16.13 -21.31
N MET A 90 5.74 -14.89 -20.88
CA MET A 90 4.68 -13.96 -20.51
C MET A 90 4.95 -12.58 -21.10
N THR A 91 3.91 -11.76 -21.23
CA THR A 91 4.00 -10.33 -21.53
C THR A 91 3.51 -9.54 -20.32
N LEU A 92 4.05 -8.33 -20.12
CA LEU A 92 3.58 -7.43 -19.08
C LEU A 92 2.06 -7.20 -19.19
N GLN A 93 1.57 -6.90 -20.39
CA GLN A 93 0.15 -6.69 -20.65
C GLN A 93 -0.71 -7.91 -20.23
N GLY A 94 -0.32 -9.11 -20.67
CA GLY A 94 -1.05 -10.34 -20.34
C GLY A 94 -1.03 -10.68 -18.85
N MET A 95 0.08 -10.36 -18.15
CA MET A 95 0.17 -10.50 -16.71
C MET A 95 -0.76 -9.50 -15.99
N LEU A 96 -0.75 -8.22 -16.38
CA LEU A 96 -1.58 -7.19 -15.76
C LEU A 96 -3.08 -7.52 -15.91
N GLU A 97 -3.50 -7.97 -17.07
CA GLU A 97 -4.88 -8.41 -17.31
C GLU A 97 -5.25 -9.63 -16.47
N LYS A 98 -4.40 -10.67 -16.46
CA LYS A 98 -4.57 -11.88 -15.65
C LYS A 98 -4.66 -11.56 -14.16
N HIS A 99 -3.84 -10.65 -13.66
CA HIS A 99 -3.80 -10.23 -12.25
C HIS A 99 -4.89 -9.23 -11.90
N ARG A 100 -5.79 -8.89 -12.82
CA ARG A 100 -6.84 -7.89 -12.64
C ARG A 100 -6.28 -6.56 -12.13
N ALA A 101 -5.18 -6.10 -12.76
CA ALA A 101 -4.67 -4.76 -12.50
C ALA A 101 -5.76 -3.71 -12.81
N ASP A 102 -5.81 -2.68 -11.98
CA ASP A 102 -6.67 -1.49 -12.17
C ASP A 102 -5.83 -0.28 -12.59
N ALA A 103 -4.58 -0.17 -12.09
CA ALA A 103 -3.57 0.78 -12.57
C ALA A 103 -2.17 0.17 -12.48
N PHE A 104 -1.30 0.59 -13.40
CA PHE A 104 0.11 0.27 -13.40
C PHE A 104 0.92 1.49 -13.83
N VAL A 105 1.83 1.96 -12.97
CA VAL A 105 2.66 3.15 -13.22
C VAL A 105 4.11 2.82 -12.94
N VAL A 106 4.99 3.17 -13.87
CA VAL A 106 6.44 3.03 -13.71
C VAL A 106 7.11 4.39 -13.83
N LEU A 107 7.88 4.76 -12.82
CA LEU A 107 8.76 5.92 -12.86
C LEU A 107 10.22 5.46 -13.03
N LYS A 108 10.97 6.17 -13.87
CA LYS A 108 12.42 6.15 -13.97
C LYS A 108 12.93 7.57 -13.84
N ASP A 109 13.85 7.82 -12.90
CA ASP A 109 14.42 9.15 -12.64
C ASP A 109 13.36 10.24 -12.41
N GLY A 110 12.27 9.87 -11.70
CA GLY A 110 11.16 10.77 -11.38
C GLY A 110 10.21 11.10 -12.54
N LYS A 111 10.33 10.42 -13.68
CA LYS A 111 9.49 10.60 -14.85
C LYS A 111 8.67 9.35 -15.13
N ILE A 112 7.43 9.52 -15.60
CA ILE A 112 6.59 8.41 -16.05
C ILE A 112 7.20 7.83 -17.35
N VAL A 113 7.59 6.55 -17.32
CA VAL A 113 8.04 5.76 -18.48
C VAL A 113 6.98 4.77 -18.95
N HIS A 114 6.02 4.45 -18.09
CA HIS A 114 4.85 3.66 -18.44
C HIS A 114 3.70 4.00 -17.50
N GLU A 115 2.51 4.12 -18.05
CA GLU A 115 1.29 4.37 -17.29
C GLU A 115 0.10 3.75 -18.01
N GLN A 116 -0.65 2.92 -17.30
CA GLN A 116 -1.82 2.24 -17.85
C GLN A 116 -2.90 2.08 -16.79
N TYR A 117 -4.15 2.23 -17.22
CA TYR A 117 -5.35 2.08 -16.40
C TYR A 117 -6.31 1.10 -17.04
N PHE A 118 -7.04 0.36 -16.22
CA PHE A 118 -7.94 -0.71 -16.65
C PHE A 118 -9.32 -0.50 -16.02
N ASP A 119 -10.34 -1.12 -16.61
CA ASP A 119 -11.69 -1.24 -16.07
C ASP A 119 -12.27 0.11 -15.58
N GLY A 120 -12.13 1.15 -16.42
CA GLY A 120 -12.67 2.48 -16.16
C GLY A 120 -11.93 3.29 -15.09
N GLN A 121 -10.82 2.78 -14.50
CA GLN A 121 -9.95 3.57 -13.67
C GLN A 121 -9.24 4.65 -14.49
N THR A 122 -8.89 5.76 -13.86
CA THR A 122 -8.16 6.88 -14.46
C THR A 122 -7.06 7.34 -13.50
N GLU A 123 -6.23 8.26 -13.97
CA GLU A 123 -5.20 8.91 -13.14
C GLU A 123 -5.77 9.65 -11.92
N ARG A 124 -7.08 9.88 -11.90
CA ARG A 124 -7.79 10.60 -10.84
C ARG A 124 -8.51 9.68 -9.85
N THR A 125 -8.58 8.38 -10.14
CA THR A 125 -9.31 7.42 -9.30
C THR A 125 -8.53 7.11 -8.04
N GLN A 126 -9.12 7.36 -6.88
CA GLN A 126 -8.62 6.90 -5.59
C GLN A 126 -9.00 5.42 -5.43
N HIS A 127 -8.02 4.59 -5.16
CA HIS A 127 -8.18 3.15 -5.06
C HIS A 127 -7.73 2.64 -3.69
N GLN A 128 -8.43 1.66 -3.16
CA GLN A 128 -8.11 1.00 -1.89
C GLN A 128 -6.73 0.33 -1.95
N MET A 129 -5.85 0.68 -1.00
CA MET A 129 -4.46 0.24 -1.02
C MET A 129 -4.14 -0.91 -0.07
N MET A 130 -5.11 -1.33 0.72
CA MET A 130 -4.89 -2.40 1.68
C MET A 130 -3.59 -2.18 2.50
N SER A 131 -2.80 -3.21 2.71
CA SER A 131 -1.60 -3.15 3.57
C SER A 131 -0.47 -2.26 3.06
N VAL A 132 -0.52 -1.73 1.83
CA VAL A 132 0.38 -0.64 1.41
C VAL A 132 0.29 0.56 2.37
N THR A 133 -0.87 0.78 2.99
CA THR A 133 -1.09 1.79 4.04
C THR A 133 -0.06 1.71 5.17
N LYS A 134 0.35 0.48 5.56
CA LYS A 134 1.31 0.24 6.63
C LYS A 134 2.63 0.97 6.43
N SER A 135 3.08 1.05 5.19
CA SER A 135 4.36 1.68 4.86
C SER A 135 4.33 3.20 5.06
N PHE A 136 3.19 3.84 4.88
CA PHE A 136 3.01 5.25 5.24
C PHE A 136 3.08 5.45 6.77
N THR A 137 2.45 4.56 7.53
CA THR A 137 2.52 4.57 8.99
C THR A 137 3.95 4.33 9.47
N GLY A 138 4.63 3.35 8.89
CA GLY A 138 6.00 2.98 9.24
C GLY A 138 7.02 4.10 8.99
N ILE A 139 6.93 4.78 7.84
CA ILE A 139 7.86 5.86 7.52
C ILE A 139 7.63 7.11 8.38
N ILE A 140 6.39 7.40 8.79
CA ILE A 140 6.10 8.46 9.76
C ILE A 140 6.72 8.10 11.11
N ALA A 141 6.54 6.86 11.60
CA ALA A 141 7.15 6.41 12.85
C ALA A 141 8.69 6.47 12.80
N ALA A 142 9.31 6.03 11.68
CA ALA A 142 10.75 6.15 11.46
C ALA A 142 11.22 7.61 11.46
N THR A 143 10.40 8.52 10.93
CA THR A 143 10.65 9.96 10.99
C THR A 143 10.66 10.47 12.44
N LEU A 144 9.67 10.08 13.24
CA LEU A 144 9.61 10.45 14.65
C LEU A 144 10.77 9.86 15.47
N VAL A 145 11.27 8.68 15.07
CA VAL A 145 12.49 8.11 15.65
C VAL A 145 13.71 8.94 15.26
N ALA A 146 13.86 9.34 14.00
CA ALA A 146 14.96 10.20 13.56
C ALA A 146 14.93 11.58 14.22
N GLU A 147 13.74 12.13 14.49
CA GLU A 147 13.53 13.38 15.23
C GLU A 147 13.75 13.24 16.76
N GLY A 148 13.99 12.02 17.26
CA GLY A 148 14.16 11.73 18.69
C GLY A 148 12.86 11.78 19.51
N LYS A 149 11.70 11.91 18.86
CA LYS A 149 10.37 11.93 19.50
C LYS A 149 9.87 10.54 19.89
N LEU A 150 10.23 9.51 19.11
CA LEU A 150 10.05 8.10 19.45
C LEU A 150 11.41 7.43 19.69
N LYS A 151 11.44 6.47 20.60
CA LYS A 151 12.65 5.69 20.91
C LYS A 151 12.34 4.21 20.67
N ARG A 152 13.03 3.59 19.71
CA ARG A 152 12.78 2.18 19.30
C ARG A 152 12.90 1.18 20.45
N GLN A 153 13.75 1.44 21.46
CA GLN A 153 14.00 0.54 22.59
C GLN A 153 13.01 0.71 23.76
N VAL A 154 12.18 1.76 23.76
CA VAL A 154 11.20 2.04 24.80
C VAL A 154 9.96 1.15 24.61
N GLN A 155 9.37 0.69 25.72
CA GLN A 155 8.15 -0.13 25.69
C GLN A 155 6.92 0.68 25.24
N ILE A 156 5.99 0.02 24.58
CA ILE A 156 4.74 0.63 24.11
C ILE A 156 3.97 1.26 25.28
N SER A 157 3.90 0.58 26.43
CA SER A 157 3.15 1.07 27.60
C SER A 157 3.66 2.38 28.20
N GLU A 158 4.89 2.79 27.88
CA GLU A 158 5.40 4.10 28.30
C GLU A 158 4.77 5.25 27.50
N TYR A 159 4.34 4.99 26.26
CA TYR A 159 3.63 5.95 25.41
C TYR A 159 2.12 5.75 25.47
N ILE A 160 1.66 4.51 25.57
CA ILE A 160 0.25 4.11 25.59
C ILE A 160 -0.02 3.24 26.82
N PRO A 161 -0.22 3.86 28.00
CA PRO A 161 -0.46 3.13 29.26
C PRO A 161 -1.66 2.18 29.21
N GLU A 162 -2.64 2.47 28.33
CA GLU A 162 -3.83 1.66 28.10
C GLU A 162 -3.49 0.24 27.60
N LEU A 163 -2.36 0.06 26.94
CA LEU A 163 -1.90 -1.23 26.42
C LEU A 163 -1.06 -2.03 27.43
N LYS A 164 -0.85 -1.52 28.67
CA LYS A 164 0.01 -2.18 29.66
C LYS A 164 -0.37 -3.63 29.95
N GLY A 165 -1.66 -3.97 29.93
CA GLY A 165 -2.18 -5.30 30.19
C GLY A 165 -2.27 -6.21 28.95
N SER A 166 -2.00 -5.69 27.76
CA SER A 166 -2.08 -6.40 26.49
C SER A 166 -0.72 -7.02 26.09
N ALA A 167 -0.73 -7.77 24.99
CA ALA A 167 0.50 -8.31 24.39
C ALA A 167 1.49 -7.26 23.92
N PHE A 168 1.04 -6.01 23.77
CA PHE A 168 1.90 -4.89 23.34
C PHE A 168 2.60 -4.21 24.50
N GLY A 169 2.10 -4.33 25.73
CA GLY A 169 2.53 -3.47 26.84
C GLY A 169 4.04 -3.46 27.12
N ASP A 170 4.68 -4.63 27.10
CA ASP A 170 6.12 -4.80 27.31
C ASP A 170 6.94 -4.96 26.00
N ALA A 171 6.27 -4.92 24.84
CA ALA A 171 6.96 -4.88 23.55
C ALA A 171 7.62 -3.52 23.35
N SER A 172 8.84 -3.49 22.80
CA SER A 172 9.45 -2.23 22.42
C SER A 172 8.89 -1.69 21.11
N VAL A 173 8.88 -0.37 20.94
CA VAL A 173 8.46 0.33 19.72
C VAL A 173 9.09 -0.29 18.48
N GLY A 174 10.39 -0.58 18.52
CA GLY A 174 11.11 -1.16 17.38
C GLY A 174 10.61 -2.55 17.00
N LYS A 175 10.27 -3.40 17.98
CA LYS A 175 9.77 -4.75 17.72
C LYS A 175 8.35 -4.72 17.12
N VAL A 176 7.53 -3.77 17.53
CA VAL A 176 6.19 -3.55 16.94
C VAL A 176 6.31 -2.99 15.51
N MET A 177 7.19 -2.01 15.28
CA MET A 177 7.45 -1.47 13.93
C MET A 177 7.97 -2.52 12.95
N ASP A 178 8.80 -3.47 13.41
CA ASP A 178 9.43 -4.49 12.58
C ASP A 178 8.65 -5.82 12.62
N MET A 179 7.45 -5.85 13.22
CA MET A 179 6.57 -7.01 13.32
C MET A 179 7.27 -8.26 13.88
N SER A 180 8.12 -8.07 14.91
CA SER A 180 8.83 -9.14 15.60
C SER A 180 8.45 -9.27 17.09
N ASN A 181 7.32 -8.68 17.48
CA ASN A 181 6.78 -8.84 18.84
C ASN A 181 5.88 -10.08 18.94
N ASN A 182 5.71 -10.55 20.17
CA ASN A 182 4.85 -11.70 20.45
C ASN A 182 3.41 -11.24 20.70
N VAL A 183 2.54 -11.48 19.73
CA VAL A 183 1.09 -11.27 19.84
C VAL A 183 0.40 -12.47 19.23
N LYS A 184 -0.61 -13.03 19.90
CA LYS A 184 -1.51 -14.01 19.31
C LYS A 184 -2.44 -13.29 18.33
N TYR A 185 -2.17 -13.46 17.05
CA TYR A 185 -2.94 -12.86 15.97
C TYR A 185 -2.73 -13.65 14.68
N SER A 186 -3.80 -14.04 14.03
CA SER A 186 -3.77 -14.74 12.75
C SER A 186 -4.36 -13.87 11.65
N GLU A 187 -3.66 -13.78 10.52
CA GLU A 187 -4.16 -13.18 9.28
C GLU A 187 -4.55 -14.23 8.24
N LYS A 188 -4.99 -15.41 8.67
CA LYS A 188 -5.53 -16.42 7.76
C LYS A 188 -6.92 -15.99 7.31
N TYR A 189 -7.00 -15.36 6.14
CA TYR A 189 -8.25 -14.83 5.57
C TYR A 189 -9.26 -15.92 5.17
N GLU A 190 -8.85 -17.19 5.18
CA GLU A 190 -9.71 -18.34 4.95
C GLU A 190 -10.33 -18.89 6.25
N ASP A 191 -9.84 -18.46 7.41
CA ASP A 191 -10.34 -18.88 8.73
C ASP A 191 -11.21 -17.79 9.35
N PRO A 192 -12.54 -17.95 9.41
CA PRO A 192 -13.45 -16.94 9.96
C PRO A 192 -13.26 -16.69 11.47
N ASN A 193 -12.51 -17.56 12.18
CA ASN A 193 -12.19 -17.40 13.58
C ASN A 193 -10.85 -16.69 13.83
N ALA A 194 -10.08 -16.37 12.77
CA ALA A 194 -8.84 -15.63 12.89
C ALA A 194 -9.07 -14.23 13.48
N GLU A 195 -8.13 -13.76 14.29
CA GLU A 195 -8.24 -12.45 14.97
C GLU A 195 -8.39 -11.28 13.98
N VAL A 196 -7.89 -11.42 12.76
CA VAL A 196 -8.09 -10.42 11.69
C VAL A 196 -9.57 -10.14 11.44
N PHE A 197 -10.47 -11.11 11.56
CA PHE A 197 -11.91 -10.87 11.37
C PHE A 197 -12.54 -10.08 12.53
N GLN A 198 -12.06 -10.25 13.76
CA GLN A 198 -12.48 -9.40 14.88
C GLN A 198 -12.01 -7.96 14.66
N HIS A 199 -10.78 -7.79 14.15
CA HIS A 199 -10.27 -6.48 13.77
C HIS A 199 -11.12 -5.86 12.64
N MET A 200 -11.45 -6.63 11.60
CA MET A 200 -12.30 -6.19 10.49
C MET A 200 -13.72 -5.79 10.92
N LYS A 201 -14.26 -6.40 11.98
CA LYS A 201 -15.54 -5.98 12.57
C LYS A 201 -15.48 -4.55 13.10
N THR A 202 -14.39 -4.14 13.74
CA THR A 202 -14.27 -2.78 14.33
C THR A 202 -14.35 -1.65 13.31
N ILE A 203 -14.16 -1.97 12.04
CA ILE A 203 -14.15 -1.01 10.93
C ILE A 203 -15.25 -1.24 9.89
N GLY A 204 -16.12 -2.23 10.10
CA GLY A 204 -17.22 -2.53 9.19
C GLY A 204 -16.84 -3.31 7.93
N PHE A 205 -15.63 -3.91 7.84
CA PHE A 205 -15.27 -4.87 6.77
C PHE A 205 -15.81 -6.28 7.02
N ALA A 206 -16.30 -6.53 8.20
CA ALA A 206 -17.06 -7.74 8.54
C ALA A 206 -18.26 -7.34 9.38
N PRO A 207 -19.43 -7.99 9.19
CA PRO A 207 -20.64 -7.65 9.93
C PRO A 207 -20.48 -8.00 11.43
N MET A 208 -21.09 -7.16 12.28
CA MET A 208 -21.29 -7.47 13.68
C MET A 208 -22.65 -8.12 13.85
N GLU A 209 -22.69 -9.27 14.51
CA GLU A 209 -23.93 -9.95 14.91
C GLU A 209 -24.68 -9.09 15.96
N ASN A 210 -26.02 -9.19 16.03
CA ASN A 210 -26.83 -8.37 16.94
C ASN A 210 -26.47 -8.55 18.43
N ASP A 211 -25.89 -9.69 18.81
CA ASP A 211 -25.45 -10.03 20.17
C ASP A 211 -23.92 -9.94 20.34
N TYR A 212 -23.21 -9.31 19.40
CA TYR A 212 -21.78 -9.13 19.48
C TYR A 212 -21.35 -8.30 20.70
N ASN A 213 -20.59 -8.92 21.61
CA ASN A 213 -20.11 -8.30 22.86
C ASN A 213 -18.58 -8.07 22.85
N GLY A 214 -17.92 -8.27 21.70
CA GLY A 214 -16.50 -7.99 21.53
C GLY A 214 -16.18 -6.50 21.34
N PRO A 215 -14.89 -6.20 21.09
CA PRO A 215 -14.43 -4.82 20.85
C PRO A 215 -15.11 -4.21 19.62
N LYS A 216 -15.51 -2.94 19.73
CA LYS A 216 -16.23 -2.20 18.69
C LYS A 216 -15.35 -1.17 17.98
N THR A 217 -14.22 -0.82 18.58
CA THR A 217 -13.27 0.15 18.04
C THR A 217 -11.89 -0.47 17.91
N ILE A 218 -11.04 0.14 17.08
CA ILE A 218 -9.66 -0.31 16.89
C ILE A 218 -8.92 -0.33 18.24
N HIS A 219 -9.00 0.76 19.03
CA HIS A 219 -8.28 0.84 20.32
C HIS A 219 -8.77 -0.19 21.34
N GLU A 220 -10.08 -0.43 21.42
CA GLU A 220 -10.63 -1.50 22.24
C GLU A 220 -10.06 -2.87 21.83
N PHE A 221 -10.07 -3.16 20.53
CA PHE A 221 -9.55 -4.41 19.98
C PHE A 221 -8.06 -4.63 20.33
N LEU A 222 -7.23 -3.63 20.11
CA LEU A 222 -5.79 -3.69 20.42
C LEU A 222 -5.54 -4.04 21.90
N SER A 223 -6.38 -3.54 22.79
CA SER A 223 -6.27 -3.78 24.24
C SER A 223 -6.64 -5.19 24.66
N THR A 224 -7.36 -5.95 23.82
CA THR A 224 -7.78 -7.35 24.11
C THR A 224 -6.74 -8.39 23.71
N LEU A 225 -5.76 -8.02 22.87
CA LEU A 225 -4.81 -8.98 22.32
C LEU A 225 -3.82 -9.48 23.36
N ASN A 226 -3.59 -10.79 23.35
CA ASN A 226 -2.74 -11.50 24.29
C ASN A 226 -1.48 -12.04 23.60
N LYS A 227 -0.47 -12.43 24.39
CA LYS A 227 0.72 -13.12 23.90
C LYS A 227 0.39 -14.55 23.47
N GLU A 228 1.18 -15.08 22.55
CA GLU A 228 1.11 -16.47 22.12
C GLU A 228 2.22 -17.31 22.78
N GLY A 229 1.82 -18.25 23.60
CA GLY A 229 2.75 -19.20 24.23
C GLY A 229 3.92 -18.53 24.97
N SER A 230 5.12 -19.10 24.82
CA SER A 230 6.36 -18.66 25.50
C SER A 230 7.33 -17.90 24.60
N ARG A 231 6.96 -17.62 23.33
CA ARG A 231 7.80 -16.87 22.39
C ARG A 231 8.20 -15.51 22.97
N GLN A 232 9.42 -15.09 22.72
CA GLN A 232 9.90 -13.79 23.16
C GLN A 232 9.76 -12.75 22.05
N HIS A 233 9.64 -11.47 22.41
CA HIS A 233 9.71 -10.38 21.44
C HIS A 233 11.08 -10.36 20.76
N GLY A 234 11.08 -10.43 19.42
CA GLY A 234 12.26 -10.37 18.58
C GLY A 234 12.82 -11.72 18.14
N GLU A 235 12.19 -12.84 18.52
CA GLU A 235 12.65 -14.17 18.11
C GLU A 235 12.35 -14.47 16.64
N GLU A 236 11.19 -14.04 16.16
CA GLU A 236 10.73 -14.28 14.79
C GLU A 236 9.87 -13.13 14.29
N PHE A 237 9.80 -12.99 12.97
CA PHE A 237 8.88 -12.11 12.30
C PHE A 237 7.48 -12.75 12.29
N HIS A 238 6.48 -11.94 12.60
CA HIS A 238 5.09 -12.34 12.49
C HIS A 238 4.27 -11.17 11.95
N TYR A 239 3.77 -11.32 10.72
CA TYR A 239 2.99 -10.26 10.08
C TYR A 239 1.65 -10.08 10.79
N ILE A 240 1.42 -8.89 11.36
CA ILE A 240 0.29 -8.57 12.22
C ILE A 240 -0.22 -7.16 11.90
N SER A 241 -1.42 -7.05 11.32
CA SER A 241 -2.02 -5.74 11.02
C SER A 241 -2.22 -4.88 12.27
N ALA A 242 -2.62 -5.48 13.38
CA ALA A 242 -2.78 -4.78 14.66
C ALA A 242 -1.51 -4.04 15.13
N ASN A 243 -0.31 -4.52 14.78
CA ASN A 243 0.94 -3.80 15.07
C ASN A 243 0.96 -2.41 14.47
N THR A 244 0.49 -2.27 13.25
CA THR A 244 0.50 -0.98 12.54
C THR A 244 -0.46 0.01 13.18
N ASP A 245 -1.62 -0.46 13.64
CA ASP A 245 -2.57 0.42 14.32
C ASP A 245 -2.07 0.84 15.70
N VAL A 246 -1.27 0.01 16.39
CA VAL A 246 -0.51 0.43 17.58
C VAL A 246 0.54 1.50 17.22
N VAL A 247 1.26 1.33 16.10
CA VAL A 247 2.21 2.35 15.62
C VAL A 247 1.50 3.66 15.28
N ALA A 248 0.32 3.61 14.68
CA ALA A 248 -0.49 4.80 14.43
C ALA A 248 -0.93 5.48 15.73
N TRP A 249 -1.35 4.71 16.72
CA TRP A 249 -1.68 5.24 18.05
C TRP A 249 -0.48 5.90 18.74
N LEU A 250 0.74 5.34 18.61
CA LEU A 250 1.98 5.99 19.04
C LEU A 250 2.20 7.33 18.34
N ILE A 251 1.99 7.38 17.02
CA ILE A 251 2.13 8.60 16.22
C ILE A 251 1.14 9.66 16.73
N GLU A 252 -0.11 9.31 16.93
CA GLU A 252 -1.15 10.21 17.45
C GLU A 252 -0.79 10.76 18.83
N ARG A 253 -0.27 9.90 19.73
CA ARG A 253 0.18 10.30 21.08
C ARG A 253 1.33 11.28 21.05
N VAL A 254 2.29 11.06 20.17
CA VAL A 254 3.49 11.90 20.06
C VAL A 254 3.20 13.24 19.36
N GLU A 255 2.36 13.23 18.35
CA GLU A 255 2.02 14.43 17.55
C GLU A 255 0.82 15.20 18.15
N GLY A 256 0.02 14.57 19.03
CA GLY A 256 -1.19 15.17 19.61
C GLY A 256 -2.30 15.45 18.60
N LYS A 257 -2.34 14.68 17.49
CA LYS A 257 -3.26 14.87 16.37
C LYS A 257 -3.74 13.51 15.84
N PRO A 258 -4.95 13.44 15.24
CA PRO A 258 -5.42 12.24 14.55
C PRO A 258 -4.48 11.83 13.41
N PHE A 259 -4.37 10.53 13.16
CA PHE A 259 -3.42 9.97 12.19
C PHE A 259 -3.58 10.54 10.77
N ASN A 260 -4.83 10.72 10.28
CA ASN A 260 -5.07 11.31 8.96
C ASN A 260 -4.52 12.74 8.83
N VAL A 261 -4.57 13.53 9.90
CA VAL A 261 -3.99 14.89 9.94
C VAL A 261 -2.46 14.81 9.92
N VAL A 262 -1.87 13.89 10.72
CA VAL A 262 -0.41 13.70 10.72
C VAL A 262 0.07 13.24 9.34
N LEU A 263 -0.62 12.29 8.69
CA LEU A 263 -0.30 11.82 7.35
C LEU A 263 -0.36 12.95 6.32
N SER A 264 -1.39 13.82 6.41
CA SER A 264 -1.50 15.02 5.59
C SER A 264 -0.31 15.96 5.81
N GLU A 265 -0.08 16.40 7.04
CA GLU A 265 0.94 17.42 7.37
C GLU A 265 2.38 16.95 7.16
N ARG A 266 2.64 15.64 7.37
CA ARG A 266 3.99 15.07 7.27
C ARG A 266 4.38 14.65 5.86
N ILE A 267 3.41 14.17 5.07
CA ILE A 267 3.67 13.57 3.76
C ILE A 267 2.81 14.23 2.68
N TRP A 268 1.47 14.11 2.77
CA TRP A 268 0.59 14.32 1.64
C TRP A 268 0.64 15.75 1.09
N SER A 269 0.55 16.75 1.99
CA SER A 269 0.59 18.17 1.63
C SER A 269 1.97 18.67 1.18
N LYS A 270 3.04 17.89 1.42
CA LYS A 270 4.42 18.29 1.09
C LYS A 270 4.96 17.63 -0.17
N LEU A 271 4.31 16.58 -0.65
CA LEU A 271 4.74 15.88 -1.85
C LEU A 271 4.15 16.47 -3.14
N GLY A 272 3.29 17.48 -3.04
CA GLY A 272 2.60 18.04 -4.21
C GLY A 272 1.69 17.03 -4.88
N MET A 273 0.89 16.33 -4.07
CA MET A 273 -0.05 15.33 -4.56
C MET A 273 -1.08 15.93 -5.51
N ASP A 274 -1.53 15.13 -6.48
CA ASP A 274 -2.53 15.57 -7.46
C ASP A 274 -3.92 15.66 -6.84
N ARG A 275 -4.16 14.85 -5.79
CA ARG A 275 -5.45 14.77 -5.11
C ARG A 275 -5.29 14.51 -3.61
N ASP A 276 -6.33 14.88 -2.88
CA ASP A 276 -6.50 14.36 -1.52
C ASP A 276 -6.56 12.84 -1.56
N ALA A 277 -6.08 12.18 -0.52
CA ALA A 277 -6.41 10.80 -0.23
C ALA A 277 -7.51 10.75 0.84
N PHE A 278 -8.00 9.57 1.12
CA PHE A 278 -8.83 9.33 2.30
C PHE A 278 -8.44 8.02 2.98
N ILE A 279 -8.74 7.92 4.26
CA ILE A 279 -8.47 6.73 5.06
C ILE A 279 -9.74 6.27 5.76
N ILE A 280 -9.97 4.96 5.75
CA ILE A 280 -11.08 4.32 6.47
C ILE A 280 -10.89 4.52 7.96
N VAL A 281 -11.98 4.73 8.69
CA VAL A 281 -11.99 4.93 10.14
C VAL A 281 -13.06 4.08 10.81
N ASP A 282 -12.86 3.76 12.09
CA ASP A 282 -13.89 3.16 12.94
C ASP A 282 -14.97 4.17 13.36
N ASP A 283 -15.90 3.75 14.20
CA ASP A 283 -17.02 4.56 14.65
C ASP A 283 -16.63 5.75 15.53
N GLU A 284 -15.44 5.70 16.15
CA GLU A 284 -14.85 6.81 16.92
C GLU A 284 -13.97 7.73 16.07
N GLY A 285 -13.75 7.35 14.82
CA GLY A 285 -12.94 8.08 13.87
C GLY A 285 -11.44 7.77 13.99
N THR A 286 -11.06 6.65 14.59
CA THR A 286 -9.71 6.12 14.59
C THR A 286 -9.38 5.55 13.21
N ALA A 287 -8.25 5.94 12.65
CA ALA A 287 -7.86 5.50 11.32
C ALA A 287 -7.42 4.03 11.30
N LEU A 288 -7.89 3.25 10.31
CA LEU A 288 -7.32 1.96 9.95
C LEU A 288 -5.97 2.18 9.27
N ALA A 289 -4.95 2.46 10.05
CA ALA A 289 -3.61 2.76 9.55
C ALA A 289 -2.89 1.51 9.00
N SER A 290 -3.45 0.34 9.26
CA SER A 290 -2.94 -0.93 8.75
C SER A 290 -3.46 -1.29 7.35
N GLY A 291 -4.51 -0.59 6.84
CA GLY A 291 -5.11 -1.00 5.57
C GLY A 291 -6.09 -0.02 4.92
N GLY A 292 -6.33 1.15 5.50
CA GLY A 292 -7.46 2.00 5.13
C GLY A 292 -7.20 3.09 4.09
N LEU A 293 -5.97 3.29 3.62
CA LEU A 293 -5.63 4.35 2.67
C LEU A 293 -6.23 4.08 1.28
N ASN A 294 -6.82 5.13 0.70
CA ASN A 294 -7.28 5.17 -0.68
C ASN A 294 -6.62 6.37 -1.38
N ALA A 295 -5.92 6.10 -2.47
CA ALA A 295 -5.10 7.10 -3.15
C ALA A 295 -5.00 6.83 -4.65
N THR A 296 -4.58 7.84 -5.43
CA THR A 296 -4.33 7.67 -6.86
C THR A 296 -2.99 6.97 -7.11
N ALA A 297 -2.86 6.26 -8.24
CA ALA A 297 -1.61 5.59 -8.60
C ALA A 297 -0.45 6.59 -8.77
N ARG A 298 -0.71 7.78 -9.32
CA ARG A 298 0.30 8.84 -9.48
C ARG A 298 0.80 9.37 -8.13
N ASP A 299 -0.10 9.58 -7.16
CA ASP A 299 0.28 10.05 -5.83
C ASP A 299 1.10 9.01 -5.08
N LEU A 300 0.77 7.72 -5.23
CA LEU A 300 1.58 6.61 -4.70
C LEU A 300 2.97 6.55 -5.37
N ALA A 301 3.05 6.84 -6.67
CA ALA A 301 4.33 6.90 -7.38
C ALA A 301 5.20 8.08 -6.90
N LYS A 302 4.61 9.25 -6.59
CA LYS A 302 5.33 10.36 -5.94
C LYS A 302 5.85 9.98 -4.55
N PHE A 303 5.07 9.24 -3.77
CA PHE A 303 5.53 8.70 -2.49
C PHE A 303 6.72 7.76 -2.68
N GLY A 304 6.65 6.81 -3.62
CA GLY A 304 7.78 5.94 -3.97
C GLY A 304 9.01 6.73 -4.42
N GLN A 305 8.84 7.77 -5.24
CA GLN A 305 9.94 8.62 -5.69
C GLN A 305 10.58 9.41 -4.54
N MET A 306 9.80 9.87 -3.57
CA MET A 306 10.33 10.51 -2.36
C MET A 306 11.24 9.53 -1.59
N LEU A 307 10.86 8.26 -1.48
CA LEU A 307 11.68 7.22 -0.85
C LEU A 307 13.00 7.00 -1.60
N VAL A 308 12.97 6.88 -2.94
CA VAL A 308 14.18 6.82 -3.79
C VAL A 308 15.06 8.05 -3.60
N SER A 309 14.46 9.24 -3.54
CA SER A 309 15.13 10.53 -3.45
C SER A 309 15.57 10.91 -2.02
N GLN A 310 15.71 9.93 -1.12
CA GLN A 310 16.16 10.13 0.25
C GLN A 310 15.33 11.16 1.02
N GLY A 311 14.01 11.10 0.87
CA GLY A 311 13.04 11.95 1.55
C GLY A 311 12.75 13.29 0.89
N LYS A 312 13.20 13.51 -0.35
CA LYS A 312 12.92 14.73 -1.13
C LYS A 312 11.74 14.54 -2.07
N ASN A 313 10.94 15.60 -2.26
CA ASN A 313 9.92 15.63 -3.29
C ASN A 313 10.53 15.85 -4.69
N LEU A 314 9.68 15.85 -5.74
CA LEU A 314 10.09 15.97 -7.14
C LEU A 314 10.79 17.30 -7.49
N VAL A 315 10.68 18.33 -6.66
CA VAL A 315 11.37 19.62 -6.84
C VAL A 315 12.60 19.76 -5.92
N GLY A 316 12.98 18.70 -5.20
CA GLY A 316 14.19 18.63 -4.41
C GLY A 316 14.06 19.14 -2.95
N GLU A 317 12.87 19.49 -2.52
CA GLU A 317 12.62 19.91 -1.13
C GLU A 317 12.60 18.71 -0.19
N GLN A 318 13.25 18.81 0.97
CA GLN A 318 13.27 17.77 1.98
C GLN A 318 11.91 17.70 2.69
N VAL A 319 11.21 16.59 2.52
CA VAL A 319 9.91 16.28 3.14
C VAL A 319 10.09 15.48 4.43
N LEU A 320 10.89 14.41 4.37
CA LEU A 320 11.23 13.56 5.52
C LEU A 320 12.74 13.53 5.76
N PRO A 321 13.21 13.37 7.01
CA PRO A 321 14.63 13.23 7.31
C PRO A 321 15.26 12.07 6.53
N LYS A 322 16.46 12.30 5.98
CA LYS A 322 17.24 11.28 5.28
C LYS A 322 17.48 10.05 6.14
N GLU A 323 17.72 10.27 7.45
CA GLU A 323 17.98 9.23 8.45
C GLU A 323 16.79 8.25 8.57
N ALA A 324 15.55 8.74 8.45
CA ALA A 324 14.37 7.89 8.47
C ALA A 324 14.33 6.96 7.25
N ILE A 325 14.65 7.49 6.06
CA ILE A 325 14.71 6.72 4.82
C ILE A 325 15.84 5.67 4.90
N GLN A 326 17.04 6.08 5.31
CA GLN A 326 18.19 5.18 5.45
C GLN A 326 17.94 4.08 6.49
N SER A 327 17.34 4.43 7.64
CA SER A 327 16.93 3.44 8.65
C SER A 327 15.98 2.39 8.10
N THR A 328 15.12 2.78 7.14
CA THR A 328 14.20 1.87 6.46
C THR A 328 14.94 1.04 5.41
N GLN A 329 15.76 1.65 4.55
CA GLN A 329 16.54 0.98 3.52
C GLN A 329 17.51 -0.10 4.03
N ASN A 330 18.01 0.04 5.26
CA ASN A 330 18.93 -0.93 5.87
C ASN A 330 18.33 -2.35 6.04
N GLY A 331 17.03 -2.51 5.82
CA GLY A 331 16.36 -3.80 5.96
C GLY A 331 16.24 -4.28 7.41
N GLY A 332 15.69 -5.47 7.57
CA GLY A 332 15.42 -6.14 8.84
C GLY A 332 16.29 -7.37 9.06
N ASP A 333 15.88 -8.17 10.02
CA ASP A 333 16.51 -9.43 10.41
C ASP A 333 16.00 -10.55 9.50
N VAL A 334 16.88 -11.07 8.62
CA VAL A 334 16.57 -12.16 7.67
C VAL A 334 16.29 -13.46 8.42
N ASP A 335 17.08 -13.77 9.47
CA ASP A 335 16.91 -15.02 10.24
C ASP A 335 15.57 -15.02 10.99
N ALA A 336 15.17 -13.87 11.54
CA ALA A 336 13.87 -13.73 12.19
C ALA A 336 12.72 -13.87 11.18
N PHE A 337 12.92 -13.35 9.96
CA PHE A 337 11.93 -13.44 8.87
C PHE A 337 11.73 -14.90 8.43
N GLU A 338 12.79 -15.65 8.23
CA GLU A 338 12.76 -17.08 7.89
C GLU A 338 12.14 -17.92 9.03
N LYS A 339 12.52 -17.67 10.28
CA LYS A 339 11.93 -18.35 11.45
C LYS A 339 10.43 -18.12 11.57
N GLY A 340 9.94 -16.98 11.16
CA GLY A 340 8.52 -16.64 11.10
C GLY A 340 7.73 -17.37 10.00
N GLY A 341 8.40 -18.20 9.20
CA GLY A 341 7.79 -18.96 8.11
C GLY A 341 7.69 -18.18 6.80
N TYR A 342 8.44 -17.10 6.65
CA TYR A 342 8.54 -16.32 5.42
C TYR A 342 9.96 -16.46 4.85
N GLY A 343 10.09 -16.45 3.52
CA GLY A 343 11.38 -16.39 2.86
C GLY A 343 12.23 -17.66 2.97
N ALA A 344 11.62 -18.81 3.23
CA ALA A 344 12.28 -20.09 3.19
C ALA A 344 12.80 -20.38 1.76
N LYS A 345 13.81 -21.24 1.68
CA LYS A 345 14.45 -21.58 0.41
C LYS A 345 13.44 -22.12 -0.62
N GLY A 346 13.39 -21.48 -1.78
CA GLY A 346 12.49 -21.82 -2.88
C GLY A 346 11.13 -21.15 -2.82
N GLU A 347 10.86 -20.34 -1.80
CA GLU A 347 9.65 -19.51 -1.71
C GLU A 347 9.84 -18.16 -2.42
N VAL A 348 8.70 -17.47 -2.69
CA VAL A 348 8.69 -16.18 -3.43
C VAL A 348 9.54 -15.11 -2.74
N PHE A 349 9.55 -15.10 -1.40
CA PHE A 349 10.28 -14.10 -0.61
C PHE A 349 11.56 -14.66 0.01
N GLU A 350 12.23 -15.63 -0.66
CA GLU A 350 13.50 -16.20 -0.19
C GLU A 350 14.55 -15.10 0.08
N GLY A 351 15.11 -15.11 1.30
CA GLY A 351 16.15 -14.18 1.72
C GLY A 351 15.68 -12.74 1.99
N TRP A 352 14.38 -12.50 1.99
CA TRP A 352 13.84 -11.18 2.33
C TRP A 352 13.92 -10.88 3.82
N SER A 353 13.56 -9.65 4.19
CA SER A 353 13.41 -9.21 5.58
C SER A 353 12.30 -8.16 5.69
N TYR A 354 11.99 -7.73 6.93
CA TYR A 354 10.97 -6.73 7.19
C TYR A 354 11.45 -5.65 8.14
N ARG A 355 11.28 -4.38 7.78
CA ARG A 355 11.72 -3.25 8.60
C ARG A 355 10.82 -2.04 8.43
N ASN A 356 10.46 -1.39 9.52
CA ASN A 356 9.67 -0.15 9.50
C ASN A 356 8.43 -0.24 8.61
N GLN A 357 7.73 -1.38 8.63
CA GLN A 357 6.53 -1.66 7.82
C GLN A 357 6.78 -1.74 6.30
N PHE A 358 8.00 -2.11 5.88
CA PHE A 358 8.37 -2.41 4.50
C PHE A 358 8.96 -3.80 4.38
N TRP A 359 8.71 -4.43 3.24
CA TRP A 359 9.29 -5.70 2.81
C TRP A 359 10.57 -5.40 2.03
N HIS A 360 11.68 -6.02 2.42
CA HIS A 360 13.00 -5.80 1.82
C HIS A 360 13.42 -7.02 1.03
N THR A 361 13.72 -6.83 -0.26
CA THR A 361 14.16 -7.91 -1.14
C THR A 361 15.56 -8.42 -0.80
N ASN A 362 16.37 -7.59 -0.15
CA ASN A 362 17.80 -7.81 0.12
C ASN A 362 18.61 -8.14 -1.14
N ASN A 363 18.12 -7.75 -2.33
CA ASN A 363 18.84 -7.90 -3.59
C ASN A 363 20.00 -6.88 -3.71
N SER A 364 20.83 -7.00 -4.77
CA SER A 364 21.95 -6.09 -5.02
C SER A 364 21.54 -4.62 -5.13
N ASN A 365 20.32 -4.33 -5.52
CA ASN A 365 19.78 -2.98 -5.68
C ASN A 365 19.27 -2.38 -4.38
N GLN A 366 19.22 -3.16 -3.29
CA GLN A 366 18.64 -2.77 -2.01
C GLN A 366 17.17 -2.31 -2.17
N ALA A 367 16.45 -2.98 -3.08
CA ALA A 367 15.05 -2.68 -3.34
C ALA A 367 14.17 -3.11 -2.17
N TYR A 368 13.11 -2.37 -1.95
CA TYR A 368 12.10 -2.67 -0.94
C TYR A 368 10.70 -2.29 -1.43
N THR A 369 9.70 -2.84 -0.80
CA THR A 369 8.34 -2.73 -1.33
C THR A 369 7.30 -2.61 -0.22
N ALA A 370 6.23 -1.88 -0.51
CA ALA A 370 4.98 -1.92 0.21
C ALA A 370 4.04 -2.90 -0.49
N LEU A 371 3.53 -3.88 0.23
CA LEU A 371 2.63 -4.90 -0.30
C LEU A 371 1.25 -4.81 0.35
N GLY A 372 0.21 -5.03 -0.44
CA GLY A 372 -1.15 -5.16 0.04
C GLY A 372 -1.88 -6.32 -0.62
N ILE A 373 -2.72 -6.99 0.16
CA ILE A 373 -3.56 -8.07 -0.35
C ILE A 373 -4.35 -7.63 -1.58
N PHE A 374 -4.79 -8.60 -2.39
CA PHE A 374 -5.45 -8.39 -3.68
C PHE A 374 -4.59 -7.68 -4.73
N GLY A 375 -3.25 -7.68 -4.55
CA GLY A 375 -2.29 -7.26 -5.56
C GLY A 375 -1.90 -5.78 -5.54
N GLN A 376 -1.91 -5.10 -4.38
CA GLN A 376 -1.42 -3.72 -4.26
C GLN A 376 0.10 -3.71 -4.06
N TRP A 377 0.83 -2.92 -4.86
CA TRP A 377 2.29 -2.83 -4.80
C TRP A 377 2.78 -1.39 -4.94
N ILE A 378 3.80 -1.03 -4.14
CA ILE A 378 4.73 0.05 -4.44
C ILE A 378 6.13 -0.54 -4.31
N TYR A 379 6.78 -0.81 -5.43
CA TYR A 379 8.18 -1.27 -5.48
C TYR A 379 9.09 -0.06 -5.63
N VAL A 380 10.15 -0.03 -4.84
CA VAL A 380 11.11 1.08 -4.74
C VAL A 380 12.51 0.51 -4.96
N ASP A 381 13.17 0.93 -6.03
CA ASP A 381 14.55 0.56 -6.34
C ASP A 381 15.45 1.80 -6.29
N PRO A 382 16.18 2.01 -5.18
CA PRO A 382 17.01 3.20 -5.02
C PRO A 382 18.26 3.18 -5.90
N THR A 383 18.76 2.01 -6.29
CA THR A 383 19.94 1.88 -7.16
C THR A 383 19.60 2.25 -8.59
N GLU A 384 18.47 1.77 -9.08
CA GLU A 384 18.00 2.05 -10.43
C GLU A 384 17.20 3.34 -10.54
N ASN A 385 16.88 3.99 -9.43
CA ASN A 385 15.97 5.13 -9.40
C ASN A 385 14.65 4.82 -10.12
N VAL A 386 14.07 3.66 -9.77
CA VAL A 386 12.82 3.13 -10.33
C VAL A 386 11.76 3.01 -9.24
N VAL A 387 10.54 3.39 -9.59
CA VAL A 387 9.34 3.15 -8.77
C VAL A 387 8.30 2.45 -9.64
N ILE A 388 7.71 1.37 -9.12
CA ILE A 388 6.61 0.68 -9.80
C ILE A 388 5.42 0.63 -8.85
N VAL A 389 4.28 1.14 -9.30
CA VAL A 389 3.01 1.09 -8.58
C VAL A 389 2.04 0.19 -9.32
N ARG A 390 1.45 -0.76 -8.61
CA ARG A 390 0.31 -1.54 -9.09
C ARG A 390 -0.86 -1.38 -8.12
N GLN A 391 -2.02 -1.02 -8.67
CA GLN A 391 -3.32 -1.15 -8.04
C GLN A 391 -4.07 -2.28 -8.72
N ALA A 392 -4.68 -3.15 -7.96
CA ALA A 392 -5.36 -4.31 -8.50
C ALA A 392 -6.57 -4.71 -7.64
N SER A 393 -7.46 -5.48 -8.23
CA SER A 393 -8.61 -6.11 -7.59
C SER A 393 -8.58 -7.62 -7.85
N ALA A 394 -7.46 -8.27 -7.44
CA ALA A 394 -7.28 -9.70 -7.58
C ALA A 394 -8.42 -10.48 -6.90
N PRO A 395 -8.79 -11.68 -7.41
CA PRO A 395 -9.91 -12.44 -6.85
C PRO A 395 -9.60 -13.09 -5.49
N THR A 396 -8.32 -13.23 -5.16
CA THR A 396 -7.84 -13.82 -3.88
C THR A 396 -6.97 -12.82 -3.14
N SER A 397 -7.00 -12.88 -1.81
CA SER A 397 -6.21 -11.98 -0.95
C SER A 397 -4.71 -12.13 -1.16
N ILE A 398 -4.21 -13.36 -1.27
CA ILE A 398 -2.80 -13.70 -1.45
C ILE A 398 -2.69 -14.69 -2.63
N ASN A 399 -1.63 -14.54 -3.43
CA ASN A 399 -1.31 -15.47 -4.51
C ASN A 399 0.20 -15.43 -4.81
N ASP A 400 0.95 -16.34 -4.20
CA ASP A 400 2.41 -16.41 -4.32
C ASP A 400 2.89 -16.59 -5.77
N VAL A 401 2.12 -17.29 -6.61
CA VAL A 401 2.44 -17.43 -8.04
C VAL A 401 2.39 -16.07 -8.74
N TRP A 402 1.37 -15.27 -8.44
CA TRP A 402 1.23 -13.93 -9.03
C TRP A 402 2.28 -12.95 -8.48
N ASP A 403 2.68 -13.09 -7.23
CA ASP A 403 3.76 -12.28 -6.66
C ASP A 403 5.10 -12.65 -7.31
N GLY A 404 5.37 -13.94 -7.56
CA GLY A 404 6.53 -14.40 -8.32
C GLY A 404 6.53 -13.93 -9.79
N GLU A 405 5.37 -13.95 -10.46
CA GLU A 405 5.22 -13.40 -11.81
C GLU A 405 5.49 -11.88 -11.83
N MET A 406 5.02 -11.15 -10.80
CA MET A 406 5.26 -9.71 -10.67
C MET A 406 6.74 -9.40 -10.48
N LEU A 407 7.46 -10.15 -9.64
CA LEU A 407 8.91 -9.98 -9.46
C LEU A 407 9.67 -10.23 -10.77
N SER A 408 9.31 -11.28 -11.52
CA SER A 408 9.90 -11.55 -12.83
C SER A 408 9.63 -10.42 -13.85
N ALA A 409 8.45 -9.82 -13.80
CA ALA A 409 8.12 -8.66 -14.63
C ALA A 409 8.92 -7.42 -14.23
N ILE A 410 9.12 -7.17 -12.93
CA ILE A 410 9.96 -6.07 -12.42
C ILE A 410 11.39 -6.20 -12.95
N ASP A 411 11.99 -7.39 -12.85
CA ASP A 411 13.35 -7.64 -13.36
C ASP A 411 13.45 -7.36 -14.86
N ALA A 412 12.45 -7.78 -15.64
CA ALA A 412 12.39 -7.53 -17.08
C ALA A 412 12.22 -6.03 -17.40
N ILE A 413 11.38 -5.31 -16.66
CA ILE A 413 11.21 -3.86 -16.80
C ILE A 413 12.53 -3.14 -16.55
N ILE A 414 13.21 -3.45 -15.43
CA ILE A 414 14.52 -2.86 -15.10
C ILE A 414 15.56 -3.17 -16.20
N SER A 415 15.61 -4.43 -16.66
CA SER A 415 16.51 -4.83 -17.75
C SER A 415 16.24 -4.08 -19.05
N GLN A 416 14.98 -3.83 -19.39
CA GLN A 416 14.62 -3.05 -20.59
C GLN A 416 14.99 -1.58 -20.46
N LEU A 417 14.84 -0.99 -19.27
CA LEU A 417 15.24 0.40 -18.99
C LEU A 417 16.74 0.63 -19.13
N HIS A 418 17.57 -0.41 -18.94
CA HIS A 418 19.03 -0.34 -19.16
C HIS A 418 19.43 -0.37 -20.64
N GLN A 419 18.57 -0.85 -21.53
CA GLN A 419 18.87 -1.02 -22.95
C GLN A 419 18.56 0.22 -23.78
N GLN A 420 17.89 1.20 -23.19
CA GLN A 420 17.47 2.46 -23.80
C GLN A 420 18.37 3.61 -23.36
#